data_ba3bd5c315c1355eca6f5ea13dcea226
#
_entry.id   ba3bd5c315c1355eca6f5ea13dcea226
#
_cell.length_a   1.000
_cell.length_b   1.000
_cell.length_c   1.000
_cell.angle_alpha   90.00
_cell.angle_beta   90.00
_cell.angle_gamma   90.00
#
_symmetry.space_group_name_H-M   'P 1'
#
loop_
_entity.id
_entity.type
_entity.pdbx_description
1 polymer ?
#
loop_
_entity_poly.entity_id
_entity_poly.type
_entity_poly.pdbx_seq_one_letter_code
_entity_poly.pdbx_strand_id
1 'polypeptide(L)'
;MQRSKTYRAASEQFDKDELYAPLAAIKIAKTTSKKKFDETVDVVMRLGVDPRKADQMVRGTVNLPHGTGKTAKVLVFANADKAEAAREAGADVVGGDELIEKVAGGWLDFDAVVATPDMMGKVGRLGRVLGPRGLMPNPKTGTVTMDVAKAVTDIKGGKIEFRVDRHANLHFIVGKASFTDQQLIENYFAALDEVMRLKPSASKGRYLKKATISSTMSPGVGVDPTKLIVQGPVPEEGHHLLDDEPW
;
A
#
# COMPACT_ATOMS: atom_id res chain seq x y z
N MET A 1 -19.73 -0.41 21.63
CA MET A 1 -20.34 -0.33 20.29
C MET A 1 -20.67 -1.73 19.79
N GLN A 2 -21.92 -1.98 19.38
CA GLN A 2 -22.34 -3.33 18.99
C GLN A 2 -21.88 -3.63 17.57
N ARG A 3 -21.12 -4.70 17.35
CA ARG A 3 -20.63 -5.14 16.05
C ARG A 3 -21.74 -5.81 15.24
N SER A 4 -21.70 -5.70 13.91
CA SER A 4 -22.66 -6.35 13.01
C SER A 4 -22.65 -7.88 13.16
N LYS A 5 -23.74 -8.55 12.81
CA LYS A 5 -23.83 -10.02 12.83
C LYS A 5 -22.75 -10.66 11.96
N THR A 6 -22.52 -10.12 10.76
CA THR A 6 -21.49 -10.61 9.83
C THR A 6 -20.07 -10.46 10.39
N TYR A 7 -19.76 -9.36 11.05
CA TYR A 7 -18.46 -9.16 11.69
C TYR A 7 -18.24 -10.14 12.85
N ARG A 8 -19.27 -10.40 13.67
CA ARG A 8 -19.18 -11.37 14.75
C ARG A 8 -18.93 -12.77 14.24
N ALA A 9 -19.70 -13.22 13.26
CA ALA A 9 -19.52 -14.52 12.61
C ALA A 9 -18.12 -14.66 11.95
N ALA A 10 -17.60 -13.59 11.32
CA ALA A 10 -16.24 -13.57 10.81
C ALA A 10 -15.18 -13.68 11.92
N SER A 11 -15.43 -13.04 13.07
CA SER A 11 -14.52 -13.07 14.22
C SER A 11 -14.47 -14.41 14.94
N GLU A 12 -15.48 -15.26 14.77
CA GLU A 12 -15.56 -16.61 15.36
C GLU A 12 -14.82 -17.66 14.51
N GLN A 13 -14.39 -17.32 13.27
CA GLN A 13 -13.72 -18.24 12.36
C GLN A 13 -12.23 -18.43 12.65
N PHE A 14 -11.64 -17.60 13.52
CA PHE A 14 -10.23 -17.69 13.87
C PHE A 14 -9.99 -17.12 15.28
N ASP A 15 -8.90 -17.52 15.90
CA ASP A 15 -8.47 -16.97 17.18
C ASP A 15 -7.73 -15.63 16.98
N LYS A 16 -8.19 -14.57 17.63
CA LYS A 16 -7.60 -13.21 17.50
C LYS A 16 -6.29 -13.04 18.25
N ASP A 17 -6.03 -13.89 19.23
CA ASP A 17 -4.84 -13.84 20.07
C ASP A 17 -3.72 -14.70 19.48
N GLU A 18 -4.02 -15.54 18.50
CA GLU A 18 -3.05 -16.33 17.76
C GLU A 18 -2.34 -15.51 16.67
N LEU A 19 -1.07 -15.83 16.43
CA LEU A 19 -0.25 -15.27 15.36
C LEU A 19 -0.10 -16.28 14.23
N TYR A 20 -0.65 -15.94 13.07
CA TYR A 20 -0.69 -16.79 11.90
C TYR A 20 0.51 -16.57 10.99
N ALA A 21 0.90 -17.59 10.24
CA ALA A 21 1.81 -17.42 9.11
C ALA A 21 1.20 -16.46 8.07
N PRO A 22 2.01 -15.67 7.33
CA PRO A 22 1.49 -14.67 6.40
C PRO A 22 0.45 -15.22 5.41
N LEU A 23 0.71 -16.39 4.82
CA LEU A 23 -0.22 -17.04 3.89
C LEU A 23 -1.53 -17.45 4.56
N ALA A 24 -1.47 -18.02 5.76
CA ALA A 24 -2.66 -18.40 6.52
C ALA A 24 -3.49 -17.17 6.90
N ALA A 25 -2.85 -16.08 7.32
CA ALA A 25 -3.51 -14.82 7.62
C ALA A 25 -4.21 -14.22 6.38
N ILE A 26 -3.60 -14.29 5.21
CA ILE A 26 -4.21 -13.86 3.94
C ILE A 26 -5.45 -14.72 3.61
N LYS A 27 -5.36 -16.04 3.71
CA LYS A 27 -6.50 -16.94 3.49
C LYS A 27 -7.66 -16.62 4.45
N ILE A 28 -7.38 -16.39 5.72
CA ILE A 28 -8.40 -16.01 6.73
C ILE A 28 -9.01 -14.65 6.36
N ALA A 29 -8.21 -13.64 6.01
CA ALA A 29 -8.69 -12.32 5.60
C ALA A 29 -9.60 -12.38 4.38
N LYS A 30 -9.30 -13.21 3.38
CA LYS A 30 -10.15 -13.46 2.21
C LYS A 30 -11.43 -14.20 2.58
N THR A 31 -11.36 -15.25 3.39
CA THR A 31 -12.53 -16.03 3.82
C THR A 31 -13.52 -15.20 4.62
N THR A 32 -13.03 -14.25 5.40
CA THR A 32 -13.85 -13.31 6.17
C THR A 32 -14.37 -12.14 5.35
N SER A 33 -13.86 -11.93 4.13
CA SER A 33 -14.32 -10.92 3.17
C SER A 33 -15.59 -11.42 2.45
N LYS A 34 -16.78 -11.04 2.95
CA LYS A 34 -18.09 -11.52 2.44
C LYS A 34 -18.98 -10.39 1.92
N LYS A 35 -18.39 -9.32 1.38
CA LYS A 35 -19.16 -8.20 0.86
C LYS A 35 -19.47 -8.36 -0.64
N LYS A 36 -20.49 -7.63 -1.09
CA LYS A 36 -20.90 -7.61 -2.51
C LYS A 36 -19.93 -6.85 -3.43
N PHE A 37 -18.93 -6.19 -2.85
CA PHE A 37 -17.89 -5.47 -3.58
C PHE A 37 -16.52 -6.13 -3.34
N ASP A 38 -15.58 -5.89 -4.23
CA ASP A 38 -14.22 -6.40 -4.12
C ASP A 38 -13.45 -5.61 -3.05
N GLU A 39 -13.35 -6.19 -1.85
CA GLU A 39 -12.72 -5.56 -0.70
C GLU A 39 -11.22 -5.38 -0.92
N THR A 40 -10.67 -4.31 -0.37
CA THR A 40 -9.23 -4.09 -0.34
C THR A 40 -8.62 -4.86 0.82
N VAL A 41 -7.48 -5.49 0.59
CA VAL A 41 -6.67 -6.15 1.63
C VAL A 41 -5.59 -5.18 2.07
N ASP A 42 -5.66 -4.79 3.34
CA ASP A 42 -4.77 -3.83 3.99
C ASP A 42 -3.86 -4.53 4.98
N VAL A 43 -2.64 -4.02 5.09
CA VAL A 43 -1.65 -4.46 6.09
C VAL A 43 -1.28 -3.28 6.99
N VAL A 44 -1.25 -3.56 8.27
CA VAL A 44 -0.76 -2.62 9.29
C VAL A 44 0.42 -3.24 10.01
N MET A 45 1.52 -2.52 10.06
CA MET A 45 2.73 -2.94 10.76
C MET A 45 3.08 -1.94 11.86
N ARG A 46 3.27 -2.41 13.08
CA ARG A 46 3.82 -1.58 14.16
C ARG A 46 5.32 -1.72 14.20
N LEU A 47 6.00 -0.60 14.05
CA LEU A 47 7.46 -0.52 14.04
C LEU A 47 8.04 -0.13 15.40
N GLY A 48 9.26 -0.53 15.65
CA GLY A 48 10.04 -0.15 16.83
C GLY A 48 10.80 1.15 16.65
N VAL A 49 10.12 2.21 16.20
CA VAL A 49 10.68 3.54 15.96
C VAL A 49 9.97 4.60 16.81
N ASP A 50 10.63 5.73 17.02
CA ASP A 50 10.00 6.92 17.61
C ASP A 50 9.70 7.94 16.50
N PRO A 51 8.44 8.07 16.06
CA PRO A 51 8.07 8.95 14.95
C PRO A 51 8.21 10.45 15.25
N ARG A 52 8.49 10.81 16.52
CA ARG A 52 8.78 12.20 16.92
C ARG A 52 10.18 12.63 16.52
N LYS A 53 11.07 11.66 16.29
CA LYS A 53 12.45 11.89 15.88
C LYS A 53 12.57 11.82 14.37
N ALA A 54 13.11 12.86 13.75
CA ALA A 54 13.24 12.97 12.31
C ALA A 54 14.12 11.86 11.70
N ASP A 55 15.13 11.40 12.44
CA ASP A 55 16.04 10.31 12.05
C ASP A 55 15.41 8.90 12.16
N GLN A 56 14.26 8.79 12.82
CA GLN A 56 13.50 7.54 12.95
C GLN A 56 12.19 7.55 12.13
N MET A 57 11.95 8.57 11.33
CA MET A 57 10.80 8.66 10.46
C MET A 57 10.96 7.72 9.25
N VAL A 58 10.16 6.65 9.20
CA VAL A 58 10.15 5.72 8.06
C VAL A 58 9.14 6.20 7.02
N ARG A 59 9.63 6.44 5.82
CA ARG A 59 8.84 6.78 4.64
C ARG A 59 9.50 6.19 3.40
N GLY A 60 8.72 5.59 2.53
CA GLY A 60 9.22 5.00 1.31
C GLY A 60 8.13 4.70 0.31
N THR A 61 8.54 4.08 -0.76
CA THR A 61 7.67 3.58 -1.82
C THR A 61 8.09 2.17 -2.18
N VAL A 62 7.14 1.36 -2.60
CA VAL A 62 7.40 0.02 -3.12
C VAL A 62 6.58 -0.20 -4.38
N ASN A 63 7.16 -0.86 -5.36
CA ASN A 63 6.46 -1.36 -6.53
C ASN A 63 5.93 -2.75 -6.20
N LEU A 64 4.61 -2.89 -6.19
CA LEU A 64 3.98 -4.18 -5.95
C LEU A 64 4.04 -5.02 -7.23
N PRO A 65 4.55 -6.27 -7.20
CA PRO A 65 4.66 -7.10 -8.40
C PRO A 65 3.35 -7.28 -9.17
N HIS A 66 2.24 -7.39 -8.45
CA HIS A 66 0.90 -7.58 -9.03
C HIS A 66 0.02 -6.33 -8.97
N GLY A 67 0.59 -5.18 -8.63
CA GLY A 67 -0.15 -3.93 -8.46
C GLY A 67 -1.12 -3.95 -7.28
N THR A 68 -2.00 -2.95 -7.24
CA THR A 68 -3.00 -2.78 -6.16
C THR A 68 -4.40 -3.24 -6.56
N GLY A 69 -4.62 -3.63 -7.81
CA GLY A 69 -5.95 -3.93 -8.36
C GLY A 69 -6.81 -2.70 -8.64
N LYS A 70 -6.23 -1.50 -8.56
CA LYS A 70 -6.87 -0.23 -8.92
C LYS A 70 -5.98 0.53 -9.91
N THR A 71 -6.56 0.98 -11.01
CA THR A 71 -5.88 1.90 -11.92
C THR A 71 -5.94 3.30 -11.32
N ALA A 72 -4.79 3.84 -10.90
CA ALA A 72 -4.69 5.17 -10.34
C ALA A 72 -4.89 6.24 -11.42
N LYS A 73 -5.67 7.27 -11.13
CA LYS A 73 -5.73 8.51 -11.93
C LYS A 73 -4.56 9.38 -11.57
N VAL A 74 -3.65 9.62 -12.50
CA VAL A 74 -2.41 10.37 -12.29
C VAL A 74 -2.53 11.77 -12.85
N LEU A 75 -2.30 12.75 -12.00
CA LEU A 75 -2.20 14.15 -12.34
C LEU A 75 -0.72 14.55 -12.45
N VAL A 76 -0.34 15.24 -13.51
CA VAL A 76 1.04 15.70 -13.71
C VAL A 76 1.09 17.20 -13.88
N PHE A 77 1.88 17.86 -13.03
CA PHE A 77 2.26 19.27 -13.22
C PHE A 77 3.59 19.34 -13.96
N ALA A 78 3.55 19.69 -15.23
CA ALA A 78 4.73 19.80 -16.05
C ALA A 78 4.57 20.87 -17.14
N ASN A 79 5.70 21.44 -17.57
CA ASN A 79 5.75 22.35 -18.70
C ASN A 79 5.83 21.58 -20.03
N ALA A 80 5.59 22.28 -21.15
CA ALA A 80 5.39 21.79 -22.50
C ALA A 80 6.01 20.42 -22.87
N ASP A 81 7.34 20.33 -22.96
CA ASP A 81 8.02 19.10 -23.42
C ASP A 81 7.80 17.89 -22.49
N LYS A 82 7.77 18.14 -21.19
CA LYS A 82 7.55 17.08 -20.20
C LYS A 82 6.07 16.74 -20.01
N ALA A 83 5.18 17.67 -20.34
CA ALA A 83 3.76 17.43 -20.39
C ALA A 83 3.40 16.41 -21.48
N GLU A 84 4.07 16.50 -22.66
CA GLU A 84 3.87 15.54 -23.74
C GLU A 84 4.35 14.15 -23.37
N ALA A 85 5.57 14.03 -22.82
CA ALA A 85 6.09 12.77 -22.31
C ALA A 85 5.18 12.13 -21.23
N ALA A 86 4.58 12.94 -20.36
CA ALA A 86 3.63 12.45 -19.37
C ALA A 86 2.33 11.91 -19.98
N ARG A 87 1.82 12.56 -21.02
CA ARG A 87 0.64 12.09 -21.77
C ARG A 87 0.91 10.78 -22.49
N GLU A 88 2.05 10.66 -23.14
CA GLU A 88 2.48 9.42 -23.81
C GLU A 88 2.64 8.26 -22.82
N ALA A 89 3.10 8.54 -21.60
CA ALA A 89 3.19 7.55 -20.52
C ALA A 89 1.84 7.15 -19.92
N GLY A 90 0.75 7.81 -20.33
CA GLY A 90 -0.60 7.48 -19.90
C GLY A 90 -1.12 8.28 -18.70
N ALA A 91 -0.56 9.45 -18.40
CA ALA A 91 -1.12 10.35 -17.39
C ALA A 91 -2.55 10.79 -17.76
N ASP A 92 -3.44 10.79 -16.79
CA ASP A 92 -4.86 11.09 -17.03
C ASP A 92 -5.12 12.60 -17.19
N VAL A 93 -4.41 13.40 -16.41
CA VAL A 93 -4.49 14.87 -16.47
C VAL A 93 -3.08 15.46 -16.42
N VAL A 94 -2.77 16.29 -17.40
CA VAL A 94 -1.46 16.96 -17.51
C VAL A 94 -1.70 18.43 -17.77
N GLY A 95 -1.01 19.29 -17.03
CA GLY A 95 -1.09 20.73 -17.24
C GLY A 95 -0.12 21.53 -16.39
N GLY A 96 -0.15 22.84 -16.62
CA GLY A 96 0.67 23.84 -15.95
C GLY A 96 -0.16 24.70 -14.97
N ASP A 97 -0.06 26.03 -15.15
CA ASP A 97 -0.66 26.99 -14.24
C ASP A 97 -2.19 26.89 -14.18
N GLU A 98 -2.85 26.64 -15.30
CA GLU A 98 -4.30 26.42 -15.34
C GLU A 98 -4.77 25.26 -14.44
N LEU A 99 -3.96 24.21 -14.38
CA LEU A 99 -4.28 23.05 -13.56
C LEU A 99 -4.07 23.35 -12.08
N ILE A 100 -3.09 24.17 -11.74
CA ILE A 100 -2.86 24.65 -10.37
C ILE A 100 -4.08 25.44 -9.88
N GLU A 101 -4.60 26.34 -10.69
CA GLU A 101 -5.80 27.12 -10.36
C GLU A 101 -7.04 26.23 -10.17
N LYS A 102 -7.21 25.23 -11.05
CA LYS A 102 -8.30 24.26 -10.96
C LYS A 102 -8.24 23.44 -9.65
N VAL A 103 -7.08 22.98 -9.26
CA VAL A 103 -6.89 22.25 -8.00
C VAL A 103 -7.07 23.18 -6.79
N ALA A 104 -6.57 24.39 -6.85
CA ALA A 104 -6.79 25.41 -5.81
C ALA A 104 -8.28 25.71 -5.61
N GLY A 105 -9.07 25.65 -6.68
CA GLY A 105 -10.53 25.79 -6.65
C GLY A 105 -11.28 24.58 -6.06
N GLY A 106 -10.57 23.52 -5.65
CA GLY A 106 -11.13 22.37 -4.95
C GLY A 106 -11.39 21.13 -5.83
N TRP A 107 -10.96 21.15 -7.10
CA TRP A 107 -11.04 19.95 -7.93
C TRP A 107 -9.96 18.94 -7.54
N LEU A 108 -10.36 17.71 -7.15
CA LEU A 108 -9.49 16.68 -6.58
C LEU A 108 -9.84 15.27 -7.12
N ASP A 109 -10.28 15.17 -8.37
CA ASP A 109 -10.61 13.88 -8.99
C ASP A 109 -9.35 13.19 -9.57
N PHE A 110 -8.42 12.88 -8.69
CA PHE A 110 -7.18 12.13 -8.99
C PHE A 110 -6.68 11.39 -7.76
N ASP A 111 -5.89 10.33 -7.99
CA ASP A 111 -5.37 9.45 -6.93
C ASP A 111 -3.88 9.68 -6.62
N ALA A 112 -3.13 10.24 -7.57
CA ALA A 112 -1.71 10.53 -7.41
C ALA A 112 -1.31 11.80 -8.15
N VAL A 113 -0.27 12.46 -7.66
CA VAL A 113 0.27 13.70 -8.24
C VAL A 113 1.76 13.55 -8.49
N VAL A 114 2.18 13.88 -9.71
CA VAL A 114 3.59 13.99 -10.09
C VAL A 114 3.86 15.45 -10.50
N ALA A 115 4.99 15.97 -10.12
CA ALA A 115 5.40 17.32 -10.49
C ALA A 115 6.87 17.37 -10.94
N THR A 116 7.18 18.24 -11.88
CA THR A 116 8.58 18.57 -12.18
C THR A 116 9.13 19.52 -11.11
N PRO A 117 10.44 19.49 -10.84
CA PRO A 117 11.05 20.34 -9.79
C PRO A 117 10.83 21.84 -10.00
N ASP A 118 10.79 22.30 -11.26
CA ASP A 118 10.53 23.69 -11.65
C ASP A 118 9.10 24.14 -11.31
N MET A 119 8.11 23.24 -11.37
CA MET A 119 6.72 23.51 -11.02
C MET A 119 6.47 23.52 -9.50
N MET A 120 7.38 22.96 -8.70
CA MET A 120 7.17 22.81 -7.24
C MET A 120 7.02 24.15 -6.50
N GLY A 121 7.63 25.22 -6.99
CA GLY A 121 7.47 26.56 -6.41
C GLY A 121 6.01 27.04 -6.44
N LYS A 122 5.28 26.67 -7.49
CA LYS A 122 3.86 26.98 -7.67
C LYS A 122 2.96 25.94 -7.01
N VAL A 123 3.26 24.66 -7.18
CA VAL A 123 2.54 23.54 -6.56
C VAL A 123 2.60 23.58 -5.03
N GLY A 124 3.67 24.12 -4.45
CA GLY A 124 3.81 24.32 -3.02
C GLY A 124 2.66 25.10 -2.38
N ARG A 125 2.04 26.01 -3.12
CA ARG A 125 0.85 26.77 -2.68
C ARG A 125 -0.38 25.88 -2.47
N LEU A 126 -0.43 24.74 -3.14
CA LEU A 126 -1.50 23.72 -2.99
C LEU A 126 -1.32 22.83 -1.76
N GLY A 127 -0.27 23.04 -0.96
CA GLY A 127 0.01 22.22 0.22
C GLY A 127 -1.13 22.14 1.23
N ARG A 128 -1.93 23.20 1.34
CA ARG A 128 -3.14 23.22 2.21
C ARG A 128 -4.27 22.31 1.70
N VAL A 129 -4.32 22.08 0.38
CA VAL A 129 -5.33 21.25 -0.28
C VAL A 129 -4.86 19.81 -0.43
N LEU A 130 -3.63 19.62 -0.92
CA LEU A 130 -3.05 18.31 -1.21
C LEU A 130 -2.45 17.61 0.04
N GLY A 131 -1.91 18.39 0.98
CA GLY A 131 -1.23 17.87 2.16
C GLY A 131 -2.09 16.98 3.04
N PRO A 132 -3.29 17.42 3.47
CA PRO A 132 -4.18 16.61 4.32
C PRO A 132 -4.65 15.30 3.67
N ARG A 133 -4.64 15.24 2.33
CA ARG A 133 -5.02 14.04 1.56
C ARG A 133 -3.84 13.13 1.22
N GLY A 134 -2.62 13.51 1.59
CA GLY A 134 -1.43 12.75 1.25
C GLY A 134 -1.05 12.78 -0.24
N LEU A 135 -1.58 13.75 -1.00
CA LEU A 135 -1.37 13.88 -2.44
C LEU A 135 -0.24 14.84 -2.82
N MET A 136 0.43 15.44 -1.83
CA MET A 136 1.52 16.38 -2.08
C MET A 136 2.74 15.69 -2.67
N PRO A 137 3.24 16.10 -3.85
CA PRO A 137 4.45 15.55 -4.43
C PRO A 137 5.66 15.69 -3.52
N ASN A 138 6.54 14.68 -3.51
CA ASN A 138 7.72 14.66 -2.67
C ASN A 138 8.92 14.03 -3.41
N PRO A 139 10.12 14.66 -3.37
CA PRO A 139 11.31 14.09 -3.98
C PRO A 139 11.72 12.73 -3.41
N LYS A 140 11.50 12.50 -2.10
CA LYS A 140 11.85 11.25 -1.43
C LYS A 140 11.04 10.05 -1.92
N THR A 141 9.84 10.27 -2.43
CA THR A 141 8.96 9.23 -2.98
C THR A 141 9.04 9.15 -4.51
N GLY A 142 9.88 9.98 -5.13
CA GLY A 142 10.05 10.00 -6.57
C GLY A 142 8.87 10.60 -7.34
N THR A 143 7.96 11.31 -6.66
CA THR A 143 6.84 12.03 -7.30
C THR A 143 7.21 13.45 -7.72
N VAL A 144 8.36 13.97 -7.27
CA VAL A 144 9.01 15.15 -7.84
C VAL A 144 10.23 14.68 -8.59
N THR A 145 10.16 14.70 -9.92
CA THR A 145 11.22 14.18 -10.80
C THR A 145 11.23 14.85 -12.14
N MET A 146 12.40 14.85 -12.79
CA MET A 146 12.56 15.26 -14.18
C MET A 146 12.08 14.18 -15.16
N ASP A 147 12.07 12.92 -14.73
CA ASP A 147 11.56 11.77 -15.51
C ASP A 147 10.10 11.47 -15.15
N VAL A 148 9.21 12.31 -15.65
CA VAL A 148 7.77 12.20 -15.39
C VAL A 148 7.15 10.95 -16.02
N ALA A 149 7.66 10.50 -17.15
CA ALA A 149 7.16 9.31 -17.85
C ALA A 149 7.34 8.06 -17.00
N LYS A 150 8.53 7.86 -16.44
CA LYS A 150 8.83 6.75 -15.53
C LYS A 150 7.97 6.81 -14.27
N ALA A 151 7.83 8.00 -13.66
CA ALA A 151 7.01 8.17 -12.46
C ALA A 151 5.54 7.79 -12.71
N VAL A 152 4.97 8.20 -13.84
CA VAL A 152 3.60 7.84 -14.22
C VAL A 152 3.46 6.34 -14.47
N THR A 153 4.41 5.73 -15.18
CA THR A 153 4.41 4.29 -15.44
C THR A 153 4.51 3.48 -14.15
N ASP A 154 5.39 3.86 -13.23
CA ASP A 154 5.55 3.22 -11.93
C ASP A 154 4.26 3.29 -11.09
N ILE A 155 3.62 4.46 -11.02
CA ILE A 155 2.38 4.65 -10.27
C ILE A 155 1.25 3.81 -10.86
N LYS A 156 1.11 3.79 -12.18
CA LYS A 156 0.11 2.96 -12.86
C LYS A 156 0.41 1.46 -12.74
N GLY A 157 1.69 1.10 -12.62
CA GLY A 157 2.16 -0.26 -12.36
C GLY A 157 1.91 -0.76 -10.93
N GLY A 158 1.40 0.09 -10.04
CA GLY A 158 1.08 -0.29 -8.66
C GLY A 158 2.10 0.14 -7.61
N LYS A 159 2.85 1.20 -7.89
CA LYS A 159 3.71 1.83 -6.88
C LYS A 159 2.86 2.42 -5.77
N ILE A 160 3.09 1.98 -4.55
CA ILE A 160 2.47 2.53 -3.35
C ILE A 160 3.47 3.33 -2.53
N GLU A 161 2.98 4.36 -1.88
CA GLU A 161 3.72 5.13 -0.89
C GLU A 161 3.26 4.73 0.51
N PHE A 162 4.19 4.63 1.45
CA PHE A 162 3.89 4.41 2.86
C PHE A 162 4.67 5.38 3.75
N ARG A 163 4.06 5.72 4.86
CA ARG A 163 4.65 6.59 5.87
C ARG A 163 4.21 6.14 7.26
N VAL A 164 5.14 6.14 8.21
CA VAL A 164 4.84 5.87 9.60
C VAL A 164 3.98 6.99 10.19
N ASP A 165 2.94 6.61 10.95
CA ASP A 165 2.09 7.53 11.67
C ASP A 165 2.74 7.97 13.01
N ARG A 166 2.04 8.87 13.75
CA ARG A 166 2.52 9.36 15.06
C ARG A 166 2.57 8.29 16.16
N HIS A 167 1.98 7.11 15.92
CA HIS A 167 1.96 5.97 16.84
C HIS A 167 2.94 4.87 16.43
N ALA A 168 3.81 5.12 15.45
CA ALA A 168 4.74 4.17 14.86
C ALA A 168 4.08 3.02 14.10
N ASN A 169 2.86 3.23 13.59
CA ASN A 169 2.21 2.28 12.68
C ASN A 169 2.44 2.70 11.24
N LEU A 170 2.54 1.70 10.38
CA LEU A 170 2.69 1.83 8.95
C LEU A 170 1.51 1.11 8.29
N HIS A 171 0.83 1.78 7.37
CA HIS A 171 -0.36 1.28 6.71
C HIS A 171 -0.12 1.24 5.21
N PHE A 172 -0.44 0.12 4.55
CA PHE A 172 -0.38 0.00 3.10
C PHE A 172 -1.32 -1.08 2.57
N ILE A 173 -1.64 -0.96 1.29
CA ILE A 173 -2.52 -1.89 0.57
C ILE A 173 -1.65 -2.97 -0.10
N VAL A 174 -2.07 -4.22 -0.03
CA VAL A 174 -1.41 -5.34 -0.73
C VAL A 174 -2.19 -5.85 -1.93
N GLY A 175 -3.45 -5.47 -2.06
CA GLY A 175 -4.27 -5.83 -3.22
C GLY A 175 -5.76 -5.88 -2.92
N LYS A 176 -6.47 -6.66 -3.73
CA LYS A 176 -7.91 -6.89 -3.63
C LYS A 176 -8.21 -8.31 -3.17
N ALA A 177 -9.38 -8.51 -2.58
CA ALA A 177 -9.84 -9.82 -2.17
C ALA A 177 -10.00 -10.80 -3.36
N SER A 178 -10.20 -10.27 -4.57
CA SER A 178 -10.24 -11.02 -5.82
C SER A 178 -8.88 -11.56 -6.28
N PHE A 179 -7.77 -11.04 -5.73
CA PHE A 179 -6.43 -11.54 -6.06
C PHE A 179 -6.25 -12.97 -5.57
N THR A 180 -5.40 -13.73 -6.25
CA THR A 180 -5.00 -15.05 -5.77
C THR A 180 -4.18 -14.92 -4.47
N ASP A 181 -4.14 -15.98 -3.69
CA ASP A 181 -3.34 -16.00 -2.45
C ASP A 181 -1.87 -15.78 -2.75
N GLN A 182 -1.39 -16.33 -3.88
CA GLN A 182 -0.03 -16.15 -4.37
C GLN A 182 0.28 -14.67 -4.67
N GLN A 183 -0.59 -13.98 -5.38
CA GLN A 183 -0.40 -12.55 -5.69
C GLN A 183 -0.37 -11.69 -4.44
N LEU A 184 -1.23 -11.95 -3.46
CA LEU A 184 -1.26 -11.21 -2.21
C LEU A 184 -0.01 -11.47 -1.35
N ILE A 185 0.46 -12.70 -1.30
CA ILE A 185 1.66 -13.04 -0.52
C ILE A 185 2.92 -12.44 -1.14
N GLU A 186 3.05 -12.44 -2.46
CA GLU A 186 4.18 -11.82 -3.15
C GLU A 186 4.19 -10.31 -2.96
N ASN A 187 3.04 -9.64 -3.07
CA ASN A 187 2.90 -8.21 -2.76
C ASN A 187 3.24 -7.91 -1.30
N TYR A 188 2.78 -8.76 -0.36
CA TYR A 188 3.09 -8.61 1.06
C TYR A 188 4.59 -8.68 1.33
N PHE A 189 5.29 -9.68 0.77
CA PHE A 189 6.73 -9.82 0.98
C PHE A 189 7.53 -8.72 0.29
N ALA A 190 7.15 -8.29 -0.91
CA ALA A 190 7.78 -7.15 -1.57
C ALA A 190 7.71 -5.87 -0.72
N ALA A 191 6.55 -5.61 -0.11
CA ALA A 191 6.38 -4.49 0.80
C ALA A 191 7.16 -4.67 2.11
N LEU A 192 7.16 -5.88 2.68
CA LEU A 192 7.90 -6.20 3.90
C LEU A 192 9.40 -6.02 3.73
N ASP A 193 9.98 -6.51 2.63
CA ASP A 193 11.40 -6.38 2.32
C ASP A 193 11.80 -4.90 2.24
N GLU A 194 11.00 -4.07 1.58
CA GLU A 194 11.26 -2.64 1.49
C GLU A 194 11.16 -1.96 2.87
N VAL A 195 10.17 -2.30 3.69
CA VAL A 195 10.06 -1.80 5.06
C VAL A 195 11.27 -2.18 5.90
N MET A 196 11.76 -3.42 5.77
CA MET A 196 12.95 -3.90 6.48
C MET A 196 14.22 -3.22 5.99
N ARG A 197 14.33 -2.95 4.69
CA ARG A 197 15.45 -2.22 4.09
C ARG A 197 15.55 -0.78 4.60
N LEU A 198 14.42 -0.14 4.86
CA LEU A 198 14.32 1.23 5.35
C LEU A 198 14.48 1.35 6.87
N LYS A 199 14.89 0.30 7.56
CA LYS A 199 15.12 0.35 9.01
C LYS A 199 16.14 1.43 9.36
N PRO A 200 15.76 2.43 10.19
CA PRO A 200 16.69 3.45 10.66
C PRO A 200 17.81 2.86 11.53
N SER A 201 19.05 3.32 11.35
CA SER A 201 20.19 2.91 12.19
C SER A 201 20.00 3.27 13.67
N ALA A 202 19.25 4.34 13.94
CA ALA A 202 18.91 4.78 15.29
C ALA A 202 17.84 3.89 15.98
N SER A 203 17.18 3.00 15.25
CA SER A 203 16.17 2.08 15.81
C SER A 203 16.87 0.96 16.58
N LYS A 204 16.62 0.89 17.89
CA LYS A 204 17.16 -0.15 18.78
C LYS A 204 16.12 -1.23 19.05
N GLY A 205 16.58 -2.48 19.19
CA GLY A 205 15.74 -3.61 19.51
C GLY A 205 14.92 -4.15 18.32
N ARG A 206 13.76 -4.73 18.62
CA ARG A 206 12.89 -5.34 17.61
C ARG A 206 12.23 -4.28 16.74
N TYR A 207 12.53 -4.29 15.44
CA TYR A 207 12.01 -3.31 14.49
C TYR A 207 10.55 -3.57 14.12
N LEU A 208 10.21 -4.77 13.64
CA LEU A 208 8.83 -5.17 13.39
C LEU A 208 8.23 -5.78 14.66
N LYS A 209 7.38 -5.02 15.35
CA LYS A 209 6.76 -5.45 16.62
C LYS A 209 5.49 -6.25 16.43
N LYS A 210 4.64 -5.83 15.49
CA LYS A 210 3.35 -6.46 15.20
C LYS A 210 3.00 -6.25 13.74
N ALA A 211 2.38 -7.24 13.12
CA ALA A 211 1.76 -7.13 11.81
C ALA A 211 0.32 -7.64 11.86
N THR A 212 -0.56 -7.05 11.09
CA THR A 212 -1.98 -7.42 11.03
C THR A 212 -2.46 -7.25 9.60
N ILE A 213 -3.18 -8.23 9.07
CA ILE A 213 -3.83 -8.20 7.77
C ILE A 213 -5.33 -8.13 7.97
N SER A 214 -6.02 -7.33 7.19
CA SER A 214 -7.49 -7.24 7.22
C SER A 214 -8.04 -6.92 5.84
N SER A 215 -9.26 -7.34 5.56
CA SER A 215 -10.03 -6.78 4.45
C SER A 215 -10.90 -5.61 4.95
N THR A 216 -11.44 -4.82 4.04
CA THR A 216 -12.10 -3.53 4.34
C THR A 216 -13.11 -3.61 5.50
N MET A 217 -13.92 -4.67 5.56
CA MET A 217 -15.01 -4.79 6.54
C MET A 217 -14.81 -5.97 7.52
N SER A 218 -13.67 -6.65 7.45
CA SER A 218 -13.37 -7.85 8.23
C SER A 218 -12.58 -7.54 9.50
N PRO A 219 -12.56 -8.45 10.48
CA PRO A 219 -11.67 -8.33 11.61
C PRO A 219 -10.20 -8.47 11.18
N GLY A 220 -9.29 -7.82 11.93
CA GLY A 220 -7.85 -7.93 11.70
C GLY A 220 -7.31 -9.27 12.18
N VAL A 221 -6.49 -9.91 11.35
CA VAL A 221 -5.81 -11.18 11.61
C VAL A 221 -4.35 -10.91 11.96
N GLY A 222 -3.91 -11.39 13.11
CA GLY A 222 -2.53 -11.24 13.57
C GLY A 222 -1.56 -12.06 12.71
N VAL A 223 -0.47 -11.43 12.27
CA VAL A 223 0.60 -12.10 11.51
C VAL A 223 1.84 -12.24 12.37
N ASP A 224 2.49 -13.39 12.30
CA ASP A 224 3.75 -13.63 13.01
C ASP A 224 4.86 -12.75 12.42
N PRO A 225 5.33 -11.74 13.18
CA PRO A 225 6.35 -10.82 12.68
C PRO A 225 7.75 -11.42 12.64
N THR A 226 7.93 -12.68 13.00
CA THR A 226 9.22 -13.40 12.90
C THR A 226 9.38 -14.10 11.56
N LYS A 227 8.28 -14.34 10.85
CA LYS A 227 8.29 -15.00 9.52
C LYS A 227 8.49 -13.96 8.43
N LEU A 228 9.74 -13.56 8.23
CA LEU A 228 10.16 -12.49 7.31
C LEU A 228 10.57 -12.99 5.92
N ILE A 229 10.55 -14.28 5.67
CA ILE A 229 11.05 -14.90 4.43
C ILE A 229 9.92 -15.73 3.81
N VAL A 230 9.82 -15.70 2.48
CA VAL A 230 8.96 -16.61 1.71
C VAL A 230 9.46 -18.03 1.95
N GLN A 231 8.69 -18.86 2.61
CA GLN A 231 8.99 -20.29 2.75
C GLN A 231 8.60 -20.98 1.44
N GLY A 232 9.51 -20.98 0.46
CA GLY A 232 9.40 -21.77 -0.77
C GLY A 232 8.20 -21.46 -1.68
N PRO A 233 8.12 -22.07 -2.87
CA PRO A 233 6.91 -22.01 -3.68
C PRO A 233 5.75 -22.62 -2.86
N VAL A 234 4.65 -21.87 -2.76
CA VAL A 234 3.41 -22.38 -2.18
C VAL A 234 3.07 -23.65 -2.97
N PRO A 235 2.93 -24.82 -2.35
CA PRO A 235 2.44 -25.98 -3.06
C PRO A 235 1.08 -25.61 -3.66
N GLU A 236 0.96 -25.67 -4.96
CA GLU A 236 -0.36 -25.71 -5.60
C GLU A 236 -1.09 -26.87 -4.93
N GLU A 237 -2.19 -26.58 -4.23
CA GLU A 237 -3.09 -27.63 -3.75
C GLU A 237 -3.72 -28.29 -4.98
N GLY A 238 -2.95 -29.19 -5.59
CA GLY A 238 -3.41 -30.20 -6.49
C GLY A 238 -3.93 -31.36 -5.68
N HIS A 239 -5.23 -31.50 -5.68
CA HIS A 239 -6.00 -32.75 -5.61
C HIS A 239 -5.33 -33.98 -4.98
N HIS A 240 -6.11 -34.61 -4.14
CA HIS A 240 -6.00 -35.96 -3.61
C HIS A 240 -5.15 -36.20 -2.36
N LEU A 241 -5.85 -36.37 -1.27
CA LEU A 241 -5.68 -37.54 -0.42
C LEU A 241 -7.03 -37.86 0.23
N LEU A 242 -7.90 -38.45 -0.55
CA LEU A 242 -8.82 -39.47 -0.11
C LEU A 242 -8.44 -40.72 -0.92
N ASP A 243 -7.58 -41.49 -0.37
CA ASP A 243 -7.56 -42.94 -0.64
C ASP A 243 -7.20 -43.60 0.69
N ASP A 244 -8.23 -44.20 1.22
CA ASP A 244 -8.20 -45.25 2.19
C ASP A 244 -7.22 -46.34 1.74
N GLU A 245 -6.50 -46.90 2.68
CA GLU A 245 -6.45 -48.37 2.81
C GLU A 245 -5.92 -48.79 4.18
N PRO A 246 -6.55 -49.77 4.81
CA PRO A 246 -6.19 -50.31 6.10
C PRO A 246 -5.22 -51.47 5.95
N TRP A 247 -4.21 -51.50 6.79
CA TRP A 247 -3.64 -52.77 7.31
C TRP A 247 -3.09 -52.56 8.71
#